data_26eb6de3d58a118743d5759933fdd415
#
_entry.id   26eb6de3d58a118743d5759933fdd415
#
_cell.length_a   1.000
_cell.length_b   1.000
_cell.length_c   1.000
_cell.angle_alpha   90.00
_cell.angle_beta   90.00
_cell.angle_gamma   90.00
#
_symmetry.space_group_name_H-M   'P 1'
#
loop_
_entity.id
_entity.type
_entity.pdbx_description
1 polymer ?
#
loop_
_entity_poly.entity_id
_entity_poly.type
_entity_poly.pdbx_seq_one_letter_code
_entity_poly.pdbx_strand_id
1 'polypeptide(L)'
;MQLRNRIFAAILIPAAVLSIALPAVTLFTGDGFLAPYIRTPEAAKMLAEIAVLLLLSGGIFFLIKNKGRQAAAAALLGAAFCWLHVVFLPMVLSALYLGFLVLAGRFLREKVFGIEDHSGYPADFLLGSSAVILLFCLLSAAGAGRIPVMQFICAAAGLVLYACYGAKLYKERGRKELLFTGSIPRGDIDCRTALYSGAVNSDRKEKAADSAGRGSDRKTGSFGRFFYPGCYTLIFTAFLIQAGRMNIALDFDTLWYGVRSEYILAGGAGIYENPGLVGMVYVYSKGLEVLTLPLSDLASHSYLLFFTLWLAVMGLMMVYRIARLFMGREYSVLAAALCASLPAIMNMGISAKPDIITWLLQLIMIEYFFRYLISTGAGEDRNGKGSGRGNVTLLILSAGAYLLSLTMKPTSLIFSTAVFGMMGIYLIGWRRLSFRASLRHWASIILPGAALAGIWARTMMITGMPVTSVFTSIFAKLGFEMKYPFATGSLPQNWQDESNLHVLLRRLWQMLLSPEGKDMGHVIIAWGTSLLFFLVLFCLLYTSPSPRDGA
;
A
#
# COMPACT_ATOMS: atom_id res chain seq x y z
N MET A 1 -22.62 -9.12 -31.17
CA MET A 1 -21.75 -9.57 -30.04
C MET A 1 -20.44 -10.21 -30.50
N GLN A 2 -20.47 -11.24 -31.38
CA GLN A 2 -19.23 -11.91 -31.86
C GLN A 2 -18.26 -11.00 -32.63
N LEU A 3 -18.73 -10.10 -33.49
CA LEU A 3 -17.90 -9.19 -34.29
C LEU A 3 -17.14 -8.21 -33.35
N ARG A 4 -17.84 -7.66 -32.35
CA ARG A 4 -17.25 -6.74 -31.36
C ARG A 4 -16.19 -7.42 -30.53
N ASN A 5 -16.40 -8.66 -30.07
CA ASN A 5 -15.40 -9.43 -29.32
C ASN A 5 -14.18 -9.77 -30.18
N ARG A 6 -14.34 -9.96 -31.51
CA ARG A 6 -13.22 -10.16 -32.43
C ARG A 6 -12.43 -8.87 -32.66
N ILE A 7 -13.09 -7.74 -32.82
CA ILE A 7 -12.43 -6.42 -32.95
C ILE A 7 -11.69 -6.09 -31.64
N PHE A 8 -12.31 -6.37 -30.51
CA PHE A 8 -11.75 -6.18 -29.19
C PHE A 8 -10.48 -7.03 -28.98
N ALA A 9 -10.54 -8.31 -29.32
CA ALA A 9 -9.37 -9.20 -29.27
C ALA A 9 -8.28 -8.77 -30.26
N ALA A 10 -8.65 -8.30 -31.44
CA ALA A 10 -7.72 -7.82 -32.46
C ALA A 10 -6.97 -6.54 -32.06
N ILE A 11 -7.51 -5.74 -31.15
CA ILE A 11 -6.85 -4.55 -30.62
C ILE A 11 -6.07 -4.88 -29.33
N LEU A 12 -6.67 -5.66 -28.42
CA LEU A 12 -6.09 -5.99 -27.12
C LEU A 12 -4.84 -6.87 -27.22
N ILE A 13 -4.86 -7.87 -28.11
CA ILE A 13 -3.70 -8.77 -28.25
C ILE A 13 -2.47 -8.02 -28.77
N PRO A 14 -2.54 -7.21 -29.85
CA PRO A 14 -1.41 -6.40 -30.28
C PRO A 14 -0.98 -5.37 -29.22
N ALA A 15 -1.93 -4.71 -28.52
CA ALA A 15 -1.59 -3.77 -27.47
C ALA A 15 -0.86 -4.45 -26.30
N ALA A 16 -1.29 -5.65 -25.90
CA ALA A 16 -0.61 -6.46 -24.89
C ALA A 16 0.79 -6.90 -25.35
N VAL A 17 0.91 -7.35 -26.58
CA VAL A 17 2.20 -7.74 -27.17
C VAL A 17 3.13 -6.53 -27.26
N LEU A 18 2.65 -5.40 -27.73
CA LEU A 18 3.42 -4.16 -27.82
C LEU A 18 3.84 -3.65 -26.42
N SER A 19 2.96 -3.75 -25.43
CA SER A 19 3.27 -3.32 -24.06
C SER A 19 4.37 -4.17 -23.40
N ILE A 20 4.56 -5.38 -23.85
CA ILE A 20 5.65 -6.28 -23.41
C ILE A 20 6.87 -6.14 -24.33
N ALA A 21 6.64 -6.12 -25.64
CA ALA A 21 7.72 -6.11 -26.63
C ALA A 21 8.50 -4.78 -26.68
N LEU A 22 7.80 -3.63 -26.59
CA LEU A 22 8.46 -2.32 -26.63
C LEU A 22 9.47 -2.12 -25.48
N PRO A 23 9.15 -2.38 -24.20
CA PRO A 23 10.15 -2.32 -23.14
C PRO A 23 11.24 -3.37 -23.30
N ALA A 24 10.91 -4.59 -23.74
CA ALA A 24 11.90 -5.61 -23.99
C ALA A 24 12.87 -5.16 -25.09
N VAL A 25 12.37 -4.67 -26.21
CA VAL A 25 13.21 -4.15 -27.30
C VAL A 25 14.07 -2.99 -26.83
N THR A 26 13.50 -1.98 -26.15
CA THR A 26 14.27 -0.82 -25.65
C THR A 26 15.28 -1.18 -24.57
N LEU A 27 15.02 -2.19 -23.75
CA LEU A 27 15.98 -2.67 -22.75
C LEU A 27 17.14 -3.47 -23.37
N PHE A 28 16.90 -4.13 -24.52
CA PHE A 28 17.87 -5.03 -25.17
C PHE A 28 18.53 -4.46 -26.42
N THR A 29 18.00 -3.36 -27.00
CA THR A 29 18.56 -2.75 -28.23
C THR A 29 19.12 -1.34 -27.95
N GLY A 30 20.18 -0.98 -28.66
CA GLY A 30 20.83 0.33 -28.58
C GLY A 30 21.61 0.54 -27.28
N ASP A 31 21.57 1.75 -26.74
CA ASP A 31 22.17 2.12 -25.45
C ASP A 31 21.40 1.51 -24.24
N GLY A 32 20.65 0.43 -24.49
CA GLY A 32 19.78 -0.24 -23.54
C GLY A 32 20.52 -0.70 -22.30
N PHE A 33 20.02 -0.29 -21.17
CA PHE A 33 20.58 -0.51 -19.83
C PHE A 33 20.85 -1.99 -19.51
N LEU A 34 20.07 -2.94 -20.04
CA LEU A 34 20.20 -4.36 -19.72
C LEU A 34 21.09 -5.15 -20.68
N ALA A 35 21.28 -4.69 -21.93
CA ALA A 35 22.04 -5.44 -22.92
C ALA A 35 23.48 -5.79 -22.48
N PRO A 36 24.26 -4.87 -21.86
CA PRO A 36 25.57 -5.19 -21.35
C PRO A 36 25.57 -6.13 -20.15
N TYR A 37 24.51 -6.08 -19.30
CA TYR A 37 24.44 -6.88 -18.07
C TYR A 37 23.98 -8.32 -18.31
N ILE A 38 23.09 -8.58 -19.26
CA ILE A 38 22.57 -9.94 -19.55
C ILE A 38 23.66 -10.89 -20.04
N ARG A 39 24.72 -10.37 -20.63
CA ARG A 39 25.85 -11.18 -21.11
C ARG A 39 26.84 -11.53 -20.00
N THR A 40 26.65 -11.03 -18.79
CA THR A 40 27.54 -11.32 -17.67
C THR A 40 27.26 -12.70 -17.06
N PRO A 41 28.28 -13.39 -16.50
CA PRO A 41 28.07 -14.64 -15.76
C PRO A 41 27.15 -14.47 -14.57
N GLU A 42 27.14 -13.29 -13.93
CA GLU A 42 26.29 -12.93 -12.80
C GLU A 42 24.82 -12.90 -13.20
N ALA A 43 24.50 -12.32 -14.36
CA ALA A 43 23.16 -12.33 -14.90
C ALA A 43 22.66 -13.75 -15.22
N ALA A 44 23.52 -14.61 -15.76
CA ALA A 44 23.18 -16.01 -16.01
C ALA A 44 22.87 -16.75 -14.70
N LYS A 45 23.65 -16.53 -13.63
CA LYS A 45 23.37 -17.09 -12.29
C LYS A 45 22.04 -16.58 -11.73
N MET A 46 21.78 -15.27 -11.81
CA MET A 46 20.54 -14.65 -11.36
C MET A 46 19.33 -15.21 -12.13
N LEU A 47 19.42 -15.36 -13.45
CA LEU A 47 18.34 -15.94 -14.24
C LEU A 47 18.09 -17.42 -13.88
N ALA A 48 19.15 -18.20 -13.64
CA ALA A 48 19.03 -19.56 -13.16
C ALA A 48 18.35 -19.63 -11.79
N GLU A 49 18.72 -18.76 -10.85
CA GLU A 49 18.08 -18.68 -9.54
C GLU A 49 16.58 -18.32 -9.66
N ILE A 50 16.22 -17.32 -10.46
CA ILE A 50 14.83 -16.96 -10.74
C ILE A 50 14.05 -18.15 -11.32
N ALA A 51 14.64 -18.87 -12.27
CA ALA A 51 14.03 -20.05 -12.86
C ALA A 51 13.79 -21.15 -11.81
N VAL A 52 14.77 -21.41 -10.94
CA VAL A 52 14.62 -22.37 -9.83
C VAL A 52 13.52 -21.93 -8.87
N LEU A 53 13.48 -20.65 -8.47
CA LEU A 53 12.43 -20.10 -7.60
C LEU A 53 11.04 -20.21 -8.23
N LEU A 54 10.91 -19.95 -9.52
CA LEU A 54 9.66 -20.13 -10.25
C LEU A 54 9.21 -21.60 -10.27
N LEU A 55 10.13 -22.53 -10.50
CA LEU A 55 9.83 -23.96 -10.50
C LEU A 55 9.43 -24.44 -9.11
N LEU A 56 10.15 -24.08 -8.06
CA LEU A 56 9.84 -24.47 -6.69
C LEU A 56 8.52 -23.85 -6.22
N SER A 57 8.31 -22.56 -6.44
CA SER A 57 7.06 -21.88 -6.10
C SER A 57 5.89 -22.47 -6.89
N GLY A 58 6.07 -22.70 -8.19
CA GLY A 58 5.10 -23.38 -9.05
C GLY A 58 4.77 -24.78 -8.52
N GLY A 59 5.78 -25.58 -8.19
CA GLY A 59 5.59 -26.90 -7.59
C GLY A 59 4.73 -26.84 -6.33
N ILE A 60 4.97 -25.87 -5.44
CA ILE A 60 4.18 -25.69 -4.21
C ILE A 60 2.72 -25.35 -4.56
N PHE A 61 2.47 -24.38 -5.43
CA PHE A 61 1.12 -23.87 -5.68
C PHE A 61 0.31 -24.75 -6.64
N PHE A 62 0.94 -25.48 -7.56
CA PHE A 62 0.25 -26.36 -8.51
C PHE A 62 0.06 -27.78 -7.99
N LEU A 63 1.04 -28.34 -7.25
CA LEU A 63 1.01 -29.74 -6.85
C LEU A 63 0.38 -29.95 -5.48
N ILE A 64 0.59 -29.04 -4.51
CA ILE A 64 0.09 -29.20 -3.15
C ILE A 64 -1.36 -28.68 -3.06
N LYS A 65 -2.33 -29.59 -3.00
CA LYS A 65 -3.76 -29.26 -2.94
C LYS A 65 -4.21 -28.76 -1.55
N ASN A 66 -3.61 -29.28 -0.48
CA ASN A 66 -3.97 -28.89 0.89
C ASN A 66 -3.42 -27.49 1.20
N LYS A 67 -4.30 -26.53 1.50
CA LYS A 67 -3.95 -25.14 1.75
C LYS A 67 -3.00 -24.95 2.94
N GLY A 68 -3.16 -25.72 4.01
CA GLY A 68 -2.26 -25.68 5.16
C GLY A 68 -0.85 -26.18 4.81
N ARG A 69 -0.75 -27.30 4.09
CA ARG A 69 0.54 -27.82 3.62
C ARG A 69 1.17 -26.88 2.58
N GLN A 70 0.38 -26.28 1.71
CA GLN A 70 0.83 -25.29 0.73
C GLN A 70 1.44 -24.06 1.42
N ALA A 71 0.76 -23.52 2.44
CA ALA A 71 1.27 -22.39 3.23
C ALA A 71 2.54 -22.77 4.01
N ALA A 72 2.57 -23.97 4.61
CA ALA A 72 3.76 -24.47 5.32
C ALA A 72 4.96 -24.65 4.38
N ALA A 73 4.74 -25.22 3.18
CA ALA A 73 5.80 -25.40 2.18
C ALA A 73 6.32 -24.04 1.65
N ALA A 74 5.43 -23.08 1.40
CA ALA A 74 5.83 -21.74 1.01
C ALA A 74 6.62 -21.02 2.13
N ALA A 75 6.17 -21.13 3.38
CA ALA A 75 6.89 -20.59 4.52
C ALA A 75 8.28 -21.23 4.70
N LEU A 76 8.37 -22.56 4.52
CA LEU A 76 9.64 -23.27 4.58
C LEU A 76 10.60 -22.85 3.47
N LEU A 77 10.11 -22.74 2.23
CA LEU A 77 10.92 -22.26 1.11
C LEU A 77 11.38 -20.82 1.35
N GLY A 78 10.51 -19.93 1.82
CA GLY A 78 10.86 -18.56 2.16
C GLY A 78 11.90 -18.47 3.29
N ALA A 79 11.73 -19.26 4.34
CA ALA A 79 12.68 -19.35 5.45
C ALA A 79 14.05 -19.87 5.00
N ALA A 80 14.08 -20.96 4.24
CA ALA A 80 15.32 -21.54 3.71
C ALA A 80 16.04 -20.56 2.77
N PHE A 81 15.29 -19.92 1.88
CA PHE A 81 15.84 -18.92 0.96
C PHE A 81 16.44 -17.72 1.73
N CYS A 82 15.70 -17.16 2.69
CA CYS A 82 16.20 -16.05 3.50
C CYS A 82 17.38 -16.46 4.40
N TRP A 83 17.42 -17.73 4.84
CA TRP A 83 18.57 -18.26 5.57
C TRP A 83 19.81 -18.34 4.69
N LEU A 84 19.69 -18.84 3.48
CA LEU A 84 20.79 -18.90 2.50
C LEU A 84 21.34 -17.52 2.14
N HIS A 85 20.47 -16.52 2.08
CA HIS A 85 20.86 -15.12 1.83
C HIS A 85 21.24 -14.32 3.09
N VAL A 86 21.34 -14.97 4.27
CA VAL A 86 21.71 -14.36 5.57
C VAL A 86 20.77 -13.23 5.99
N VAL A 87 19.50 -13.30 5.60
CA VAL A 87 18.46 -12.29 5.89
C VAL A 87 17.26 -12.85 6.65
N PHE A 88 17.38 -14.06 7.20
CA PHE A 88 16.28 -14.71 7.91
C PHE A 88 15.87 -13.94 9.17
N LEU A 89 16.84 -13.53 10.00
CA LEU A 89 16.57 -12.79 11.23
C LEU A 89 15.95 -11.40 10.94
N PRO A 90 16.47 -10.59 9.99
CA PRO A 90 15.81 -9.39 9.52
C PRO A 90 14.36 -9.62 9.08
N MET A 91 14.09 -10.65 8.28
CA MET A 91 12.74 -11.01 7.83
C MET A 91 11.80 -11.25 9.02
N VAL A 92 12.23 -12.06 10.00
CA VAL A 92 11.39 -12.43 11.14
C VAL A 92 11.16 -11.24 12.09
N LEU A 93 12.21 -10.52 12.48
CA LEU A 93 12.08 -9.40 13.44
C LEU A 93 11.25 -8.25 12.86
N SER A 94 11.43 -7.92 11.59
CA SER A 94 10.60 -6.90 10.95
C SER A 94 9.13 -7.33 10.81
N ALA A 95 8.86 -8.62 10.56
CA ALA A 95 7.50 -9.16 10.57
C ALA A 95 6.87 -9.12 11.97
N LEU A 96 7.64 -9.46 13.01
CA LEU A 96 7.20 -9.36 14.40
C LEU A 96 6.93 -7.89 14.78
N TYR A 97 7.77 -6.96 14.36
CA TYR A 97 7.53 -5.54 14.59
C TYR A 97 6.25 -5.04 13.88
N LEU A 98 6.04 -5.43 12.63
CA LEU A 98 4.77 -5.13 11.93
C LEU A 98 3.57 -5.75 12.65
N GLY A 99 3.70 -7.00 13.09
CA GLY A 99 2.67 -7.66 13.90
C GLY A 99 2.40 -6.93 15.21
N PHE A 100 3.42 -6.41 15.88
CA PHE A 100 3.27 -5.56 17.06
C PHE A 100 2.45 -4.30 16.75
N LEU A 101 2.74 -3.58 15.66
CA LEU A 101 1.97 -2.40 15.26
C LEU A 101 0.49 -2.74 15.06
N VAL A 102 0.20 -3.84 14.37
CA VAL A 102 -1.17 -4.32 14.16
C VAL A 102 -1.85 -4.68 15.50
N LEU A 103 -1.16 -5.39 16.40
CA LEU A 103 -1.74 -5.78 17.70
C LEU A 103 -1.96 -4.58 18.61
N ALA A 104 -1.03 -3.62 18.63
CA ALA A 104 -1.16 -2.38 19.38
C ALA A 104 -2.37 -1.56 18.89
N GLY A 105 -2.50 -1.42 17.57
CA GLY A 105 -3.67 -0.76 16.99
C GLY A 105 -4.97 -1.51 17.23
N ARG A 106 -4.95 -2.85 17.19
CA ARG A 106 -6.11 -3.67 17.56
C ARG A 106 -6.53 -3.44 19.00
N PHE A 107 -5.58 -3.39 19.92
CA PHE A 107 -5.86 -3.06 21.31
C PHE A 107 -6.53 -1.68 21.43
N LEU A 108 -5.98 -0.66 20.78
CA LEU A 108 -6.55 0.69 20.77
C LEU A 108 -7.95 0.69 20.16
N ARG A 109 -8.14 0.06 19.02
CA ARG A 109 -9.40 -0.04 18.31
C ARG A 109 -10.49 -0.67 19.19
N GLU A 110 -10.20 -1.85 19.77
CA GLU A 110 -11.19 -2.63 20.53
C GLU A 110 -11.41 -2.09 21.94
N LYS A 111 -10.35 -1.71 22.65
CA LYS A 111 -10.42 -1.38 24.09
C LYS A 111 -10.55 0.10 24.37
N VAL A 112 -9.92 0.96 23.57
CA VAL A 112 -9.94 2.41 23.79
C VAL A 112 -11.10 3.04 23.01
N PHE A 113 -11.17 2.77 21.71
CA PHE A 113 -12.15 3.43 20.84
C PHE A 113 -13.46 2.67 20.68
N GLY A 114 -13.52 1.39 21.02
CA GLY A 114 -14.73 0.58 20.89
C GLY A 114 -15.22 0.43 19.45
N ILE A 115 -14.32 0.47 18.49
CA ILE A 115 -14.62 0.32 17.06
C ILE A 115 -14.73 -1.18 16.76
N GLU A 116 -15.86 -1.58 16.17
CA GLU A 116 -16.16 -2.98 15.85
C GLU A 116 -15.19 -3.58 14.80
N ASP A 117 -15.13 -4.91 14.77
CA ASP A 117 -14.13 -5.68 14.00
C ASP A 117 -14.29 -5.61 12.47
N HIS A 118 -15.32 -4.95 11.95
CA HIS A 118 -15.53 -4.79 10.50
C HIS A 118 -14.45 -3.98 9.78
N SER A 119 -13.63 -3.24 10.53
CA SER A 119 -12.52 -2.45 9.98
C SER A 119 -11.27 -3.30 9.67
N GLY A 120 -11.00 -4.34 10.48
CA GLY A 120 -9.89 -5.28 10.28
C GLY A 120 -8.48 -4.68 10.42
N TYR A 121 -7.49 -5.43 9.98
CA TYR A 121 -6.07 -5.10 10.12
C TYR A 121 -5.62 -3.74 9.54
N PRO A 122 -6.28 -3.14 8.51
CA PRO A 122 -5.85 -1.82 8.04
C PRO A 122 -6.08 -0.72 9.07
N ALA A 123 -7.20 -0.75 9.82
CA ALA A 123 -7.43 0.16 10.94
C ALA A 123 -6.46 -0.12 12.09
N ASP A 124 -6.18 -1.40 12.35
CA ASP A 124 -5.23 -1.80 13.37
C ASP A 124 -3.83 -1.26 13.06
N PHE A 125 -3.34 -1.42 11.82
CA PHE A 125 -2.07 -0.86 11.38
C PHE A 125 -2.05 0.68 11.47
N LEU A 126 -3.12 1.34 11.01
CA LEU A 126 -3.25 2.79 11.06
C LEU A 126 -3.11 3.32 12.50
N LEU A 127 -3.89 2.78 13.43
CA LEU A 127 -3.90 3.25 14.82
C LEU A 127 -2.60 2.91 15.55
N GLY A 128 -2.05 1.72 15.33
CA GLY A 128 -0.80 1.30 15.95
C GLY A 128 0.39 2.13 15.47
N SER A 129 0.52 2.36 14.17
CA SER A 129 1.57 3.21 13.61
C SER A 129 1.44 4.65 14.09
N SER A 130 0.22 5.21 14.13
CA SER A 130 -0.02 6.54 14.69
C SER A 130 0.40 6.65 16.15
N ALA A 131 0.08 5.64 16.95
CA ALA A 131 0.42 5.61 18.38
C ALA A 131 1.94 5.55 18.60
N VAL A 132 2.68 4.73 17.83
CA VAL A 132 4.14 4.62 17.94
C VAL A 132 4.82 5.93 17.52
N ILE A 133 4.39 6.55 16.44
CA ILE A 133 4.92 7.87 16.02
C ILE A 133 4.65 8.92 17.11
N LEU A 134 3.41 9.00 17.59
CA LEU A 134 3.04 9.95 18.65
C LEU A 134 3.84 9.70 19.94
N LEU A 135 3.99 8.44 20.35
CA LEU A 135 4.79 8.08 21.51
C LEU A 135 6.22 8.61 21.39
N PHE A 136 6.84 8.44 20.23
CA PHE A 136 8.21 8.92 20.03
C PHE A 136 8.28 10.45 20.00
N CYS A 137 7.28 11.11 19.42
CA CYS A 137 7.17 12.57 19.50
C CYS A 137 7.09 13.06 20.96
N LEU A 138 6.28 12.40 21.78
CA LEU A 138 6.14 12.74 23.21
C LEU A 138 7.41 12.46 24.00
N LEU A 139 8.05 11.33 23.78
CA LEU A 139 9.35 11.00 24.41
C LEU A 139 10.42 12.02 24.01
N SER A 140 10.44 12.43 22.76
CA SER A 140 11.34 13.47 22.26
C SER A 140 11.09 14.83 22.91
N ALA A 141 9.83 15.21 23.09
CA ALA A 141 9.46 16.44 23.78
C ALA A 141 9.85 16.41 25.28
N ALA A 142 9.87 15.22 25.89
CA ALA A 142 10.32 15.00 27.26
C ALA A 142 11.85 14.81 27.41
N GLY A 143 12.63 14.94 26.31
CA GLY A 143 14.08 14.72 26.35
C GLY A 143 14.51 13.23 26.49
N ALA A 144 13.57 12.29 26.26
CA ALA A 144 13.80 10.85 26.36
C ALA A 144 13.73 10.12 25.01
N GLY A 145 13.74 10.84 23.89
CA GLY A 145 13.60 10.33 22.53
C GLY A 145 14.86 9.63 22.01
N ARG A 146 15.23 8.49 22.61
CA ARG A 146 16.41 7.69 22.25
C ARG A 146 16.00 6.37 21.62
N ILE A 147 16.78 5.86 20.66
CA ILE A 147 16.52 4.58 19.99
C ILE A 147 16.42 3.42 20.99
N PRO A 148 17.36 3.22 21.95
CA PRO A 148 17.25 2.12 22.91
C PRO A 148 15.97 2.17 23.76
N VAL A 149 15.50 3.38 24.11
CA VAL A 149 14.25 3.56 24.86
C VAL A 149 13.06 3.07 24.03
N MET A 150 13.00 3.45 22.75
CA MET A 150 11.95 2.98 21.84
C MET A 150 12.01 1.48 21.58
N GLN A 151 13.21 0.93 21.38
CA GLN A 151 13.42 -0.51 21.24
C GLN A 151 12.89 -1.26 22.45
N PHE A 152 13.24 -0.81 23.66
CA PHE A 152 12.78 -1.42 24.90
C PHE A 152 11.26 -1.35 25.06
N ILE A 153 10.65 -0.17 24.85
CA ILE A 153 9.20 0.02 24.97
C ILE A 153 8.44 -0.85 23.94
N CYS A 154 8.87 -0.83 22.67
CA CYS A 154 8.24 -1.62 21.63
C CYS A 154 8.40 -3.12 21.85
N ALA A 155 9.56 -3.58 22.32
CA ALA A 155 9.79 -4.98 22.65
C ALA A 155 8.95 -5.43 23.85
N ALA A 156 8.94 -4.66 24.93
CA ALA A 156 8.17 -4.98 26.14
C ALA A 156 6.66 -4.99 25.86
N ALA A 157 6.14 -3.93 25.21
CA ALA A 157 4.75 -3.86 24.81
C ALA A 157 4.37 -4.97 23.81
N GLY A 158 5.28 -5.27 22.88
CA GLY A 158 5.11 -6.36 21.92
C GLY A 158 4.97 -7.71 22.60
N LEU A 159 5.86 -8.05 23.54
CA LEU A 159 5.79 -9.29 24.30
C LEU A 159 4.46 -9.43 25.05
N VAL A 160 4.01 -8.35 25.72
CA VAL A 160 2.72 -8.34 26.44
C VAL A 160 1.56 -8.58 25.47
N LEU A 161 1.52 -7.85 24.36
CA LEU A 161 0.43 -7.97 23.38
C LEU A 161 0.42 -9.35 22.72
N TYR A 162 1.58 -9.88 22.31
CA TYR A 162 1.67 -11.23 21.76
C TYR A 162 1.23 -12.29 22.76
N ALA A 163 1.60 -12.17 24.04
CA ALA A 163 1.15 -13.08 25.09
C ALA A 163 -0.38 -13.00 25.29
N CYS A 164 -0.94 -11.80 25.42
CA CYS A 164 -2.37 -11.60 25.62
C CYS A 164 -3.21 -12.12 24.44
N TYR A 165 -2.86 -11.74 23.21
CA TYR A 165 -3.58 -12.16 22.03
C TYR A 165 -3.30 -13.61 21.65
N GLY A 166 -2.09 -14.11 21.89
CA GLY A 166 -1.72 -15.51 21.73
C GLY A 166 -2.51 -16.42 22.67
N ALA A 167 -2.67 -16.05 23.93
CA ALA A 167 -3.48 -16.79 24.90
C ALA A 167 -4.96 -16.82 24.49
N LYS A 168 -5.50 -15.69 24.00
CA LYS A 168 -6.86 -15.60 23.45
C LYS A 168 -7.05 -16.54 22.27
N LEU A 169 -6.10 -16.53 21.32
CA LEU A 169 -6.10 -17.41 20.15
C LEU A 169 -6.02 -18.88 20.52
N TYR A 170 -5.20 -19.24 21.51
CA TYR A 170 -5.10 -20.61 22.00
C TYR A 170 -6.42 -21.08 22.59
N LYS A 171 -7.11 -20.24 23.36
CA LYS A 171 -8.45 -20.53 23.89
C LYS A 171 -9.52 -20.65 22.79
N GLU A 172 -9.43 -19.82 21.74
CA GLU A 172 -10.37 -19.82 20.62
C GLU A 172 -10.06 -20.91 19.57
N ARG A 173 -8.88 -21.52 19.60
CA ARG A 173 -8.48 -22.63 18.71
C ARG A 173 -9.35 -23.87 18.88
N GLY A 174 -10.07 -23.98 20.02
CA GLY A 174 -11.17 -24.91 20.19
C GLY A 174 -12.45 -24.53 19.43
N ARG A 175 -12.57 -23.28 18.97
CA ARG A 175 -13.62 -22.79 18.08
C ARG A 175 -12.97 -22.38 16.78
N LYS A 176 -13.07 -23.27 15.79
CA LYS A 176 -12.51 -23.16 14.44
C LYS A 176 -12.78 -21.81 13.78
N GLU A 177 -11.82 -20.87 13.80
CA GLU A 177 -11.71 -19.85 12.77
C GLU A 177 -10.32 -19.20 12.77
N LEU A 178 -9.59 -19.46 11.71
CA LEU A 178 -8.23 -18.98 11.48
C LEU A 178 -8.20 -17.44 11.26
N LEU A 179 -7.31 -16.76 11.92
CA LEU A 179 -7.05 -15.31 11.99
C LEU A 179 -6.70 -14.62 10.66
N PHE A 180 -6.54 -15.33 9.56
CA PHE A 180 -6.23 -14.74 8.26
C PHE A 180 -7.42 -14.68 7.30
N THR A 181 -8.51 -15.28 7.64
CA THR A 181 -9.77 -15.05 6.99
C THR A 181 -10.54 -14.03 7.84
N GLY A 182 -10.22 -12.75 7.69
CA GLY A 182 -11.23 -11.77 7.94
C GLY A 182 -12.43 -12.22 7.12
N SER A 183 -13.35 -12.93 7.74
CA SER A 183 -14.63 -13.24 7.16
C SER A 183 -15.25 -11.88 6.82
N ILE A 184 -15.13 -11.50 5.57
CA ILE A 184 -16.13 -10.62 4.98
C ILE A 184 -17.42 -11.34 5.30
N PRO A 185 -18.35 -10.73 6.08
CA PRO A 185 -19.63 -11.37 6.31
C PRO A 185 -20.11 -11.85 4.94
N ARG A 186 -20.49 -13.12 4.83
CA ARG A 186 -21.21 -13.64 3.69
C ARG A 186 -22.63 -13.04 3.68
N GLY A 187 -22.72 -11.72 3.68
CA GLY A 187 -23.79 -11.07 3.00
C GLY A 187 -23.31 -11.00 1.56
N ASP A 188 -23.87 -11.81 0.70
CA ASP A 188 -23.86 -11.58 -0.74
C ASP A 188 -24.55 -10.24 -0.99
N ILE A 189 -23.86 -9.16 -0.65
CA ILE A 189 -24.20 -7.84 -1.18
C ILE A 189 -23.70 -7.90 -2.61
N ASP A 190 -24.61 -8.23 -3.51
CA ASP A 190 -24.39 -8.08 -4.93
C ASP A 190 -24.16 -6.58 -5.20
N CYS A 191 -22.87 -6.18 -5.07
CA CYS A 191 -22.44 -4.79 -5.22
C CYS A 191 -22.78 -4.21 -6.60
N ARG A 192 -23.11 -5.07 -7.56
CA ARG A 192 -23.64 -4.66 -8.87
C ARG A 192 -25.02 -4.01 -8.76
N THR A 193 -25.83 -4.44 -7.78
CA THR A 193 -27.19 -3.89 -7.61
C THR A 193 -27.15 -2.55 -6.85
N ALA A 194 -26.23 -2.34 -5.93
CA ALA A 194 -26.15 -1.13 -5.12
C ALA A 194 -25.68 0.12 -5.89
N LEU A 195 -24.86 -0.05 -6.93
CA LEU A 195 -24.38 1.06 -7.78
C LEU A 195 -25.33 1.39 -8.95
N TYR A 196 -26.20 0.45 -9.35
CA TYR A 196 -27.04 0.58 -10.55
C TYR A 196 -28.55 0.45 -10.32
N SER A 197 -29.03 0.14 -9.11
CA SER A 197 -30.47 -0.01 -8.88
C SER A 197 -31.20 1.29 -8.60
N GLY A 198 -31.25 2.16 -9.57
CA GLY A 198 -32.42 2.98 -9.78
C GLY A 198 -33.39 2.27 -10.75
N ALA A 199 -33.85 1.06 -10.49
CA ALA A 199 -35.10 0.50 -11.04
C ALA A 199 -35.21 -1.05 -10.94
N VAL A 200 -36.40 -1.47 -10.53
CA VAL A 200 -37.16 -2.69 -10.94
C VAL A 200 -36.96 -4.02 -10.18
N ASN A 201 -38.00 -4.31 -9.40
CA ASN A 201 -38.68 -5.60 -9.06
C ASN A 201 -37.99 -6.95 -9.34
N SER A 202 -37.64 -7.71 -8.28
CA SER A 202 -37.63 -9.17 -8.37
C SER A 202 -37.52 -9.97 -7.06
N ASP A 203 -38.44 -9.84 -6.09
CA ASP A 203 -38.48 -10.70 -4.88
C ASP A 203 -38.92 -12.16 -5.12
N ARG A 204 -39.16 -12.55 -6.38
CA ARG A 204 -39.53 -13.93 -6.73
C ARG A 204 -38.41 -14.76 -7.39
N LYS A 205 -37.30 -14.17 -7.77
CA LYS A 205 -36.17 -14.86 -8.43
C LYS A 205 -35.01 -15.25 -7.50
N GLU A 206 -34.98 -14.72 -6.28
CA GLU A 206 -33.85 -14.94 -5.35
C GLU A 206 -33.81 -16.36 -4.78
N LYS A 207 -34.98 -16.99 -4.51
CA LYS A 207 -35.01 -18.40 -4.07
C LYS A 207 -34.67 -19.40 -5.18
N ALA A 208 -34.82 -19.05 -6.43
CA ALA A 208 -34.43 -19.89 -7.56
C ALA A 208 -32.94 -19.74 -7.93
N ALA A 209 -32.33 -18.60 -7.64
CA ALA A 209 -30.90 -18.35 -7.87
C ALA A 209 -30.00 -19.05 -6.84
N ASP A 210 -30.46 -19.19 -5.59
CA ASP A 210 -29.71 -19.89 -4.53
C ASP A 210 -29.62 -21.40 -4.77
N SER A 211 -30.63 -22.01 -5.39
CA SER A 211 -30.58 -23.40 -5.83
C SER A 211 -29.73 -23.60 -7.10
N ALA A 212 -29.67 -22.58 -7.96
CA ALA A 212 -28.84 -22.61 -9.17
C ALA A 212 -27.36 -22.27 -8.87
N GLY A 213 -27.06 -21.47 -7.85
CA GLY A 213 -25.71 -21.09 -7.46
C GLY A 213 -24.87 -22.23 -6.88
N ARG A 214 -25.49 -23.22 -6.25
CA ARG A 214 -24.77 -24.44 -5.81
C ARG A 214 -24.35 -25.36 -6.95
N GLY A 215 -24.94 -25.21 -8.15
CA GLY A 215 -24.55 -25.94 -9.37
C GLY A 215 -23.44 -25.26 -10.19
N SER A 216 -23.21 -23.97 -9.99
CA SER A 216 -22.23 -23.17 -10.79
C SER A 216 -20.79 -23.33 -10.31
N ASP A 217 -20.56 -23.70 -9.05
CA ASP A 217 -19.20 -23.99 -8.55
C ASP A 217 -18.56 -25.26 -9.18
N ARG A 218 -19.34 -26.07 -9.88
CA ARG A 218 -18.85 -27.24 -10.64
C ARG A 218 -18.35 -26.94 -12.05
N LYS A 219 -18.56 -25.73 -12.58
CA LYS A 219 -18.13 -25.31 -13.92
C LYS A 219 -17.01 -24.25 -13.92
N THR A 220 -16.29 -24.03 -12.84
CA THR A 220 -14.96 -23.41 -12.91
C THR A 220 -14.04 -24.40 -13.64
N GLY A 221 -14.17 -24.36 -14.94
CA GLY A 221 -13.46 -25.22 -15.86
C GLY A 221 -11.95 -25.08 -15.71
N SER A 222 -11.22 -25.93 -16.38
CA SER A 222 -9.77 -26.03 -16.56
C SER A 222 -8.97 -24.72 -16.29
N PHE A 223 -9.51 -23.56 -16.64
CA PHE A 223 -8.91 -22.24 -16.45
C PHE A 223 -8.65 -21.88 -14.98
N GLY A 224 -9.62 -22.03 -14.08
CA GLY A 224 -9.44 -21.69 -12.66
C GLY A 224 -8.42 -22.61 -11.95
N ARG A 225 -8.20 -23.81 -12.47
CA ARG A 225 -7.24 -24.77 -11.92
C ARG A 225 -5.79 -24.31 -12.07
N PHE A 226 -5.48 -23.56 -13.13
CA PHE A 226 -4.14 -23.02 -13.40
C PHE A 226 -3.98 -21.56 -12.97
N PHE A 227 -5.06 -20.80 -12.98
CA PHE A 227 -5.05 -19.37 -12.78
C PHE A 227 -4.58 -18.96 -11.36
N TYR A 228 -5.21 -19.47 -10.30
CA TYR A 228 -4.83 -19.14 -8.93
C TYR A 228 -3.40 -19.57 -8.58
N PRO A 229 -3.00 -20.84 -8.87
CA PRO A 229 -1.62 -21.25 -8.65
C PRO A 229 -0.62 -20.35 -9.40
N GLY A 230 -0.92 -19.96 -10.65
CA GLY A 230 -0.07 -19.07 -11.43
C GLY A 230 0.11 -17.70 -10.77
N CYS A 231 -0.99 -17.06 -10.35
CA CYS A 231 -0.94 -15.78 -9.65
C CYS A 231 -0.15 -15.87 -8.33
N TYR A 232 -0.39 -16.91 -7.53
CA TYR A 232 0.35 -17.11 -6.27
C TYR A 232 1.83 -17.40 -6.50
N THR A 233 2.17 -18.19 -7.52
CA THR A 233 3.56 -18.43 -7.93
C THR A 233 4.24 -17.09 -8.25
N LEU A 234 3.61 -16.25 -9.06
CA LEU A 234 4.16 -14.96 -9.46
C LEU A 234 4.37 -14.03 -8.25
N ILE A 235 3.36 -13.86 -7.39
CA ILE A 235 3.46 -13.01 -6.20
C ILE A 235 4.56 -13.52 -5.27
N PHE A 236 4.59 -14.81 -5.01
CA PHE A 236 5.55 -15.40 -4.06
C PHE A 236 6.98 -15.38 -4.60
N THR A 237 7.17 -15.68 -5.89
CA THR A 237 8.49 -15.58 -6.52
C THR A 237 8.99 -14.14 -6.54
N ALA A 238 8.13 -13.16 -6.85
CA ALA A 238 8.48 -11.75 -6.77
C ALA A 238 8.92 -11.36 -5.35
N PHE A 239 8.20 -11.82 -4.32
CA PHE A 239 8.61 -11.62 -2.92
C PHE A 239 9.99 -12.22 -2.63
N LEU A 240 10.26 -13.46 -3.05
CA LEU A 240 11.56 -14.11 -2.82
C LEU A 240 12.69 -13.38 -3.54
N ILE A 241 12.51 -12.97 -4.80
CA ILE A 241 13.50 -12.19 -5.55
C ILE A 241 13.87 -10.92 -4.77
N GLN A 242 12.87 -10.21 -4.24
CA GLN A 242 13.13 -9.01 -3.47
C GLN A 242 13.78 -9.33 -2.12
N ALA A 243 13.37 -10.39 -1.45
CA ALA A 243 13.99 -10.83 -0.19
C ALA A 243 15.48 -11.16 -0.36
N GLY A 244 15.89 -11.78 -1.47
CA GLY A 244 17.30 -12.06 -1.78
C GLY A 244 18.16 -10.81 -2.00
N ARG A 245 17.55 -9.66 -2.26
CA ARG A 245 18.24 -8.37 -2.47
C ARG A 245 18.43 -7.53 -1.22
N MET A 246 17.97 -8.00 -0.05
CA MET A 246 17.94 -7.24 1.20
C MET A 246 19.29 -7.05 1.86
N ASN A 247 20.32 -7.77 1.44
CA ASN A 247 21.68 -7.66 2.00
C ASN A 247 22.36 -6.34 1.66
N ILE A 248 21.94 -5.71 0.57
CA ILE A 248 22.56 -4.51 0.03
C ILE A 248 21.46 -3.48 -0.21
N ALA A 249 21.62 -2.29 0.34
CA ALA A 249 20.80 -1.15 -0.03
C ALA A 249 21.28 -0.66 -1.41
N LEU A 250 20.51 -1.00 -2.46
CA LEU A 250 20.88 -0.70 -3.84
C LEU A 250 20.44 0.69 -4.30
N ASP A 251 19.55 1.32 -3.53
CA ASP A 251 18.96 2.59 -3.90
C ASP A 251 19.72 3.76 -3.29
N PHE A 252 20.07 4.74 -4.13
CA PHE A 252 20.80 5.93 -3.73
C PHE A 252 20.15 6.68 -2.56
N ASP A 253 18.85 6.92 -2.64
CA ASP A 253 18.14 7.65 -1.60
C ASP A 253 18.06 6.88 -0.28
N THR A 254 17.97 5.54 -0.34
CA THR A 254 18.04 4.67 0.84
C THR A 254 19.37 4.84 1.56
N LEU A 255 20.47 4.85 0.84
CA LEU A 255 21.80 5.06 1.41
C LEU A 255 22.03 6.50 1.85
N TRP A 256 21.44 7.46 1.13
CA TRP A 256 21.66 8.88 1.38
C TRP A 256 20.94 9.35 2.66
N TYR A 257 19.67 8.99 2.85
CA TYR A 257 18.90 9.46 4.00
C TYR A 257 17.93 8.43 4.63
N GLY A 258 17.65 7.32 3.96
CA GLY A 258 16.59 6.41 4.40
C GLY A 258 16.97 5.51 5.57
N VAL A 259 18.23 5.08 5.66
CA VAL A 259 18.71 4.14 6.71
C VAL A 259 19.50 4.84 7.82
N ARG A 260 19.53 6.15 7.85
CA ARG A 260 20.37 6.94 8.75
C ARG A 260 19.57 7.60 9.85
N SER A 261 19.55 6.97 11.01
CA SER A 261 18.88 7.50 12.22
C SER A 261 19.49 8.81 12.70
N GLU A 262 20.79 9.05 12.44
CA GLU A 262 21.48 10.29 12.78
C GLU A 262 20.90 11.54 12.13
N TYR A 263 20.17 11.40 11.04
CA TYR A 263 19.46 12.53 10.40
C TYR A 263 18.12 12.86 11.03
N ILE A 264 17.68 12.06 11.99
CA ILE A 264 16.40 12.24 12.67
C ILE A 264 16.63 12.71 14.10
N LEU A 265 17.63 12.13 14.75
CA LEU A 265 17.94 12.34 16.16
C LEU A 265 19.07 13.35 16.31
N ALA A 266 18.80 14.45 16.97
CA ALA A 266 19.85 15.29 17.51
C ALA A 266 20.59 14.52 18.62
N GLY A 267 21.90 14.77 18.77
CA GLY A 267 22.88 14.03 19.58
C GLY A 267 22.56 13.65 21.01
N GLY A 268 21.32 13.34 21.32
CA GLY A 268 20.98 12.74 22.60
C GLY A 268 19.55 12.73 23.05
N ALA A 269 18.61 13.55 22.53
CA ALA A 269 17.36 13.70 23.26
C ALA A 269 16.06 13.69 22.43
N GLY A 270 16.11 13.55 21.12
CA GLY A 270 14.88 13.45 20.32
C GLY A 270 14.95 14.11 18.94
N ILE A 271 13.78 14.37 18.36
CA ILE A 271 13.65 14.79 16.96
C ILE A 271 13.50 16.31 16.76
N TYR A 272 13.39 17.09 17.84
CA TYR A 272 13.00 18.51 17.76
C TYR A 272 14.17 19.48 17.62
N GLU A 273 15.40 18.96 17.67
CA GLU A 273 16.61 19.74 17.48
C GLU A 273 17.23 19.42 16.11
N ASN A 274 17.93 20.40 15.54
CA ASN A 274 18.68 20.17 14.31
C ASN A 274 20.00 19.45 14.63
N PRO A 275 20.22 18.21 14.14
CA PRO A 275 21.47 17.48 14.37
C PRO A 275 22.64 18.01 13.49
N GLY A 276 22.61 19.24 13.04
CA GLY A 276 23.61 19.81 12.13
C GLY A 276 23.27 19.69 10.65
N LEU A 277 22.01 19.45 10.32
CA LEU A 277 21.56 19.27 8.93
C LEU A 277 21.56 20.59 8.19
N VAL A 278 22.01 20.54 6.94
CA VAL A 278 22.04 21.70 6.01
C VAL A 278 21.25 21.43 4.72
N GLY A 279 20.97 20.17 4.40
CA GLY A 279 20.25 19.77 3.18
C GLY A 279 18.75 19.60 3.41
N MET A 280 17.94 20.10 2.47
CA MET A 280 16.47 20.04 2.53
C MET A 280 15.92 18.62 2.68
N VAL A 281 16.55 17.63 2.04
CA VAL A 281 16.11 16.22 2.05
C VAL A 281 16.06 15.61 3.45
N TYR A 282 16.92 16.10 4.35
CA TYR A 282 17.01 15.61 5.72
C TYR A 282 15.89 16.14 6.64
N VAL A 283 15.23 17.20 6.21
CA VAL A 283 14.18 17.87 7.01
C VAL A 283 12.77 17.67 6.45
N TYR A 284 12.61 16.81 5.46
CA TYR A 284 11.30 16.35 5.01
C TYR A 284 10.51 15.70 6.15
N SER A 285 9.21 15.50 5.92
CA SER A 285 8.37 14.73 6.84
C SER A 285 9.02 13.36 7.09
N LYS A 286 9.23 13.00 8.35
CA LYS A 286 10.02 11.85 8.80
C LYS A 286 9.19 10.79 9.53
N GLY A 287 7.93 10.61 9.14
CA GLY A 287 7.03 9.67 9.79
C GLY A 287 7.47 8.21 9.66
N LEU A 288 7.96 7.79 8.49
CA LEU A 288 8.47 6.42 8.30
C LEU A 288 9.71 6.19 9.16
N GLU A 289 10.67 7.11 9.08
CA GLU A 289 11.94 6.97 9.79
C GLU A 289 11.71 6.94 11.31
N VAL A 290 10.81 7.78 11.84
CA VAL A 290 10.40 7.72 13.25
C VAL A 290 9.72 6.39 13.57
N LEU A 291 8.83 5.90 12.70
CA LEU A 291 8.18 4.61 12.91
C LEU A 291 9.17 3.45 12.92
N THR A 292 10.25 3.53 12.15
CA THR A 292 11.24 2.46 12.01
C THR A 292 12.41 2.56 12.98
N LEU A 293 12.49 3.59 13.84
CA LEU A 293 13.56 3.72 14.86
C LEU A 293 13.77 2.47 15.72
N PRO A 294 12.74 1.70 16.11
CA PRO A 294 12.96 0.44 16.83
C PRO A 294 13.74 -0.62 16.03
N LEU A 295 13.81 -0.50 14.71
CA LEU A 295 14.58 -1.37 13.81
C LEU A 295 15.92 -0.75 13.39
N SER A 296 16.19 0.50 13.79
CA SER A 296 17.44 1.20 13.51
C SER A 296 18.55 0.74 14.46
N ASP A 297 19.80 1.00 14.08
CA ASP A 297 21.00 0.67 14.86
C ASP A 297 21.14 -0.84 15.21
N LEU A 298 20.48 -1.68 14.42
CA LEU A 298 20.68 -3.12 14.42
C LEU A 298 21.86 -3.49 13.52
N ALA A 299 22.28 -4.75 13.57
CA ALA A 299 23.49 -5.24 12.87
C ALA A 299 23.47 -5.05 11.35
N SER A 300 22.32 -4.77 10.74
CA SER A 300 22.17 -4.63 9.29
C SER A 300 20.99 -3.72 8.94
N HIS A 301 21.11 -2.99 7.84
CA HIS A 301 20.00 -2.23 7.24
C HIS A 301 18.86 -3.13 6.72
N SER A 302 19.11 -4.43 6.56
CA SER A 302 18.10 -5.40 6.09
C SER A 302 16.82 -5.40 6.93
N TYR A 303 16.89 -5.04 8.22
CA TYR A 303 15.70 -4.95 9.09
C TYR A 303 14.74 -3.87 8.63
N LEU A 304 15.24 -2.70 8.22
CA LEU A 304 14.45 -1.59 7.70
C LEU A 304 13.88 -1.94 6.32
N LEU A 305 14.70 -2.54 5.46
CA LEU A 305 14.31 -2.94 4.11
C LEU A 305 13.23 -4.03 4.15
N PHE A 306 13.35 -5.02 5.02
CA PHE A 306 12.30 -6.03 5.20
C PHE A 306 11.01 -5.47 5.78
N PHE A 307 11.08 -4.49 6.66
CA PHE A 307 9.88 -3.81 7.14
C PHE A 307 9.12 -3.18 5.97
N THR A 308 9.82 -2.49 5.06
CA THR A 308 9.21 -1.90 3.87
C THR A 308 8.66 -2.96 2.92
N LEU A 309 9.34 -4.11 2.76
CA LEU A 309 8.82 -5.23 1.97
C LEU A 309 7.52 -5.80 2.56
N TRP A 310 7.42 -5.92 3.88
CA TRP A 310 6.19 -6.33 4.54
C TRP A 310 5.06 -5.31 4.34
N LEU A 311 5.37 -4.01 4.33
CA LEU A 311 4.40 -2.97 3.96
C LEU A 311 3.94 -3.11 2.51
N ALA A 312 4.84 -3.46 1.58
CA ALA A 312 4.46 -3.74 0.19
C ALA A 312 3.52 -4.95 0.10
N VAL A 313 3.78 -6.02 0.85
CA VAL A 313 2.87 -7.18 0.94
C VAL A 313 1.50 -6.77 1.49
N MET A 314 1.45 -5.93 2.54
CA MET A 314 0.19 -5.37 3.03
C MET A 314 -0.52 -4.53 1.96
N GLY A 315 0.22 -3.74 1.19
CA GLY A 315 -0.33 -2.98 0.06
C GLY A 315 -0.97 -3.87 -1.00
N LEU A 316 -0.32 -4.99 -1.38
CA LEU A 316 -0.90 -5.99 -2.28
C LEU A 316 -2.18 -6.61 -1.71
N MET A 317 -2.21 -6.88 -0.41
CA MET A 317 -3.43 -7.34 0.27
C MET A 317 -4.53 -6.27 0.23
N MET A 318 -4.18 -4.98 0.35
CA MET A 318 -5.14 -3.87 0.21
C MET A 318 -5.69 -3.76 -1.22
N VAL A 319 -4.84 -3.90 -2.24
CA VAL A 319 -5.28 -3.97 -3.65
C VAL A 319 -6.28 -5.10 -3.85
N TYR A 320 -5.98 -6.30 -3.33
CA TYR A 320 -6.93 -7.41 -3.37
C TYR A 320 -8.25 -7.06 -2.67
N ARG A 321 -8.22 -6.46 -1.48
CA ARG A 321 -9.42 -6.08 -0.71
C ARG A 321 -10.27 -5.04 -1.44
N ILE A 322 -9.66 -4.00 -2.00
CA ILE A 322 -10.36 -2.98 -2.79
C ILE A 322 -10.99 -3.60 -4.03
N ALA A 323 -10.22 -4.42 -4.76
CA ALA A 323 -10.74 -5.11 -5.93
C ALA A 323 -11.93 -6.02 -5.59
N ARG A 324 -11.92 -6.67 -4.40
CA ARG A 324 -13.04 -7.50 -3.92
C ARG A 324 -14.33 -6.72 -3.68
N LEU A 325 -14.27 -5.42 -3.53
CA LEU A 325 -15.48 -4.61 -3.42
C LEU A 325 -16.24 -4.51 -4.75
N PHE A 326 -15.54 -4.63 -5.87
CA PHE A 326 -16.10 -4.37 -7.20
C PHE A 326 -16.11 -5.59 -8.12
N MET A 327 -15.29 -6.60 -7.85
CA MET A 327 -15.09 -7.72 -8.76
C MET A 327 -14.95 -9.06 -8.04
N GLY A 328 -15.11 -10.15 -8.80
CA GLY A 328 -14.97 -11.52 -8.31
C GLY A 328 -13.56 -11.81 -7.77
N ARG A 329 -13.45 -12.89 -7.01
CA ARG A 329 -12.19 -13.32 -6.37
C ARG A 329 -11.05 -13.48 -7.38
N GLU A 330 -11.34 -13.99 -8.56
CA GLU A 330 -10.36 -14.27 -9.61
C GLU A 330 -9.66 -12.98 -10.07
N TYR A 331 -10.46 -12.00 -10.45
CA TYR A 331 -9.95 -10.69 -10.90
C TYR A 331 -9.24 -9.93 -9.77
N SER A 332 -9.67 -10.14 -8.53
CA SER A 332 -9.01 -9.50 -7.38
C SER A 332 -7.62 -10.08 -7.10
N VAL A 333 -7.46 -11.40 -7.25
CA VAL A 333 -6.14 -12.05 -7.16
C VAL A 333 -5.26 -11.62 -8.32
N LEU A 334 -5.83 -11.51 -9.53
CA LEU A 334 -5.11 -10.99 -10.70
C LEU A 334 -4.63 -9.56 -10.46
N ALA A 335 -5.48 -8.68 -9.96
CA ALA A 335 -5.10 -7.30 -9.66
C ALA A 335 -3.89 -7.24 -8.69
N ALA A 336 -3.89 -8.05 -7.64
CA ALA A 336 -2.76 -8.15 -6.72
C ALA A 336 -1.50 -8.70 -7.41
N ALA A 337 -1.64 -9.73 -8.26
CA ALA A 337 -0.52 -10.31 -9.00
C ALA A 337 0.08 -9.33 -10.02
N LEU A 338 -0.77 -8.56 -10.69
CA LEU A 338 -0.33 -7.51 -11.61
C LEU A 338 0.39 -6.39 -10.86
N CYS A 339 -0.13 -5.93 -9.72
CA CYS A 339 0.59 -4.97 -8.88
C CYS A 339 1.94 -5.52 -8.38
N ALA A 340 2.02 -6.79 -8.01
CA ALA A 340 3.28 -7.43 -7.62
C ALA A 340 4.29 -7.53 -8.76
N SER A 341 3.84 -7.47 -10.02
CA SER A 341 4.71 -7.45 -11.19
C SER A 341 5.19 -6.05 -11.59
N LEU A 342 4.64 -4.99 -10.99
CA LEU A 342 5.07 -3.61 -11.27
C LEU A 342 6.43 -3.34 -10.64
N PRO A 343 7.46 -3.00 -11.44
CA PRO A 343 8.80 -2.74 -10.93
C PRO A 343 8.83 -1.65 -9.86
N ALA A 344 8.03 -0.58 -10.02
CA ALA A 344 7.96 0.50 -9.04
C ALA A 344 7.56 0.00 -7.64
N ILE A 345 6.51 -0.83 -7.55
CA ILE A 345 6.04 -1.35 -6.26
C ILE A 345 7.09 -2.25 -5.64
N MET A 346 7.66 -3.15 -6.42
CA MET A 346 8.63 -4.11 -5.90
C MET A 346 9.97 -3.48 -5.55
N ASN A 347 10.49 -2.56 -6.38
CA ASN A 347 11.74 -1.86 -6.10
C ASN A 347 11.60 -0.88 -4.92
N MET A 348 10.47 -0.16 -4.81
CA MET A 348 10.22 0.67 -3.62
C MET A 348 10.00 -0.17 -2.36
N GLY A 349 9.51 -1.41 -2.49
CA GLY A 349 9.36 -2.35 -1.38
C GLY A 349 10.67 -2.80 -0.72
N ILE A 350 11.80 -2.62 -1.38
CA ILE A 350 13.15 -2.93 -0.85
C ILE A 350 13.97 -1.67 -0.59
N SER A 351 13.33 -0.52 -0.49
CA SER A 351 13.97 0.75 -0.20
C SER A 351 13.48 1.30 1.14
N ALA A 352 14.35 1.94 1.93
CA ALA A 352 13.96 2.62 3.15
C ALA A 352 13.38 4.01 2.84
N LYS A 353 12.43 4.07 1.91
CA LYS A 353 11.75 5.29 1.47
C LYS A 353 10.29 5.30 1.89
N PRO A 354 9.70 6.48 2.12
CA PRO A 354 8.31 6.61 2.56
C PRO A 354 7.27 6.31 1.46
N ASP A 355 7.68 5.94 0.24
CA ASP A 355 6.77 5.74 -0.89
C ASP A 355 5.78 4.60 -0.66
N ILE A 356 6.25 3.44 -0.19
CA ILE A 356 5.41 2.26 0.03
C ILE A 356 4.43 2.45 1.19
N ILE A 357 4.86 3.03 2.30
CA ILE A 357 3.93 3.30 3.41
C ILE A 357 2.90 4.36 3.02
N THR A 358 3.30 5.37 2.25
CA THR A 358 2.39 6.38 1.72
C THR A 358 1.33 5.74 0.82
N TRP A 359 1.76 4.90 -0.13
CA TRP A 359 0.87 4.13 -0.99
C TRP A 359 -0.09 3.24 -0.19
N LEU A 360 0.42 2.51 0.81
CA LEU A 360 -0.41 1.68 1.70
C LEU A 360 -1.49 2.52 2.42
N LEU A 361 -1.11 3.68 2.97
CA LEU A 361 -2.05 4.56 3.67
C LEU A 361 -3.09 5.17 2.72
N GLN A 362 -2.71 5.50 1.48
CA GLN A 362 -3.65 5.93 0.44
C GLN A 362 -4.63 4.81 0.07
N LEU A 363 -4.18 3.57 -0.03
CA LEU A 363 -5.07 2.43 -0.27
C LEU A 363 -6.03 2.20 0.91
N ILE A 364 -5.57 2.36 2.15
CA ILE A 364 -6.42 2.28 3.35
C ILE A 364 -7.49 3.38 3.32
N MET A 365 -7.09 4.62 3.00
CA MET A 365 -8.00 5.76 2.83
C MET A 365 -9.10 5.45 1.80
N ILE A 366 -8.72 4.95 0.64
CA ILE A 366 -9.63 4.64 -0.48
C ILE A 366 -10.55 3.47 -0.12
N GLU A 367 -10.03 2.40 0.50
CA GLU A 367 -10.86 1.25 0.90
C GLU A 367 -11.97 1.66 1.85
N TYR A 368 -11.64 2.42 2.89
CA TYR A 368 -12.66 2.84 3.86
C TYR A 368 -13.68 3.79 3.27
N PHE A 369 -13.28 4.66 2.36
CA PHE A 369 -14.21 5.49 1.63
C PHE A 369 -15.19 4.67 0.78
N PHE A 370 -14.70 3.71 0.00
CA PHE A 370 -15.59 2.84 -0.79
C PHE A 370 -16.51 1.99 0.08
N ARG A 371 -16.00 1.47 1.19
CA ARG A 371 -16.85 0.74 2.15
C ARG A 371 -17.94 1.64 2.75
N TYR A 372 -17.63 2.89 3.03
CA TYR A 372 -18.63 3.85 3.45
C TYR A 372 -19.71 4.04 2.39
N LEU A 373 -19.33 4.25 1.12
CA LEU A 373 -20.29 4.42 0.02
C LEU A 373 -21.19 3.19 -0.16
N ILE A 374 -20.62 2.00 -0.07
CA ILE A 374 -21.39 0.74 -0.15
C ILE A 374 -22.35 0.62 1.02
N SER A 375 -21.92 0.98 2.24
CA SER A 375 -22.80 0.92 3.43
C SER A 375 -23.96 1.91 3.37
N THR A 376 -23.80 3.06 2.69
CA THR A 376 -24.90 4.02 2.49
C THR A 376 -25.90 3.56 1.43
N GLY A 377 -25.44 2.89 0.36
CA GLY A 377 -26.31 2.40 -0.72
C GLY A 377 -27.18 1.21 -0.34
N ALA A 378 -26.73 0.37 0.60
CA ALA A 378 -27.46 -0.80 1.07
C ALA A 378 -28.67 -0.48 1.99
N GLY A 379 -28.79 0.76 2.48
CA GLY A 379 -29.84 1.19 3.41
C GLY A 379 -31.06 1.89 2.77
N GLU A 380 -31.08 2.06 1.46
CA GLU A 380 -32.27 2.59 0.75
C GLU A 380 -33.31 1.48 0.56
N ASP A 381 -34.12 1.24 1.59
CA ASP A 381 -35.29 0.39 1.46
C ASP A 381 -36.35 1.09 0.58
N ARG A 382 -37.09 0.30 -0.23
CA ARG A 382 -38.07 0.76 -1.24
C ARG A 382 -39.14 1.74 -0.74
N ASN A 383 -39.28 1.90 0.56
CA ASN A 383 -40.27 2.77 1.18
C ASN A 383 -39.74 4.13 1.67
N GLY A 384 -38.49 4.50 1.33
CA GLY A 384 -37.92 5.80 1.73
C GLY A 384 -37.70 5.98 3.24
N LYS A 385 -37.97 4.94 4.07
CA LYS A 385 -37.84 4.95 5.51
C LYS A 385 -36.60 4.23 6.04
N GLY A 386 -35.80 3.62 5.18
CA GLY A 386 -34.52 3.03 5.57
C GLY A 386 -33.58 4.12 6.06
N SER A 387 -33.02 3.97 7.24
CA SER A 387 -31.96 4.85 7.72
C SER A 387 -30.70 4.57 6.90
N GLY A 388 -30.57 5.16 5.71
CA GLY A 388 -29.38 5.14 4.86
C GLY A 388 -28.17 5.83 5.53
N ARG A 389 -27.95 5.50 6.82
CA ARG A 389 -26.85 6.01 7.63
C ARG A 389 -25.64 5.11 7.40
N GLY A 390 -24.78 5.54 6.50
CA GLY A 390 -23.49 4.90 6.35
C GLY A 390 -22.72 4.86 7.66
N ASN A 391 -21.86 3.88 7.81
CA ASN A 391 -21.01 3.77 9.00
C ASN A 391 -19.94 4.88 8.98
N VAL A 392 -20.22 5.99 9.65
CA VAL A 392 -19.33 7.18 9.72
C VAL A 392 -17.94 6.84 10.25
N THR A 393 -17.81 5.77 11.04
CA THR A 393 -16.51 5.28 11.52
C THR A 393 -15.56 4.98 10.35
N LEU A 394 -16.08 4.50 9.23
CA LEU A 394 -15.26 4.25 8.03
C LEU A 394 -14.70 5.55 7.43
N LEU A 395 -15.48 6.65 7.44
CA LEU A 395 -14.97 7.96 7.03
C LEU A 395 -13.93 8.51 8.01
N ILE A 396 -14.12 8.31 9.31
CA ILE A 396 -13.15 8.69 10.34
C ILE A 396 -11.83 7.95 10.12
N LEU A 397 -11.87 6.65 9.85
CA LEU A 397 -10.67 5.84 9.54
C LEU A 397 -10.03 6.26 8.21
N SER A 398 -10.84 6.59 7.19
CA SER A 398 -10.33 7.15 5.92
C SER A 398 -9.60 8.48 6.14
N ALA A 399 -10.19 9.39 6.92
CA ALA A 399 -9.56 10.66 7.28
C ALA A 399 -8.30 10.45 8.14
N GLY A 400 -8.31 9.48 9.05
CA GLY A 400 -7.13 9.11 9.83
C GLY A 400 -5.98 8.63 8.96
N ALA A 401 -6.26 7.80 7.95
CA ALA A 401 -5.26 7.33 6.98
C ALA A 401 -4.71 8.47 6.12
N TYR A 402 -5.57 9.41 5.72
CA TYR A 402 -5.14 10.65 5.07
C TYR A 402 -4.15 11.43 5.95
N LEU A 403 -4.52 11.74 7.20
CA LEU A 403 -3.65 12.50 8.12
C LEU A 403 -2.32 11.79 8.35
N LEU A 404 -2.32 10.47 8.56
CA LEU A 404 -1.08 9.73 8.75
C LEU A 404 -0.23 9.72 7.47
N SER A 405 -0.81 9.71 6.27
CA SER A 405 -0.06 9.78 5.02
C SER A 405 0.75 11.07 4.88
N LEU A 406 0.25 12.18 5.44
CA LEU A 406 0.93 13.48 5.44
C LEU A 406 2.19 13.50 6.33
N THR A 407 2.32 12.58 7.27
CA THR A 407 3.53 12.45 8.09
C THR A 407 4.68 11.80 7.33
N MET A 408 4.40 11.05 6.26
CA MET A 408 5.36 10.18 5.60
C MET A 408 6.20 10.92 4.55
N LYS A 409 5.55 11.66 3.67
CA LYS A 409 6.23 12.29 2.52
C LYS A 409 5.62 13.67 2.22
N PRO A 410 6.42 14.71 1.91
CA PRO A 410 5.89 16.04 1.57
C PRO A 410 4.93 16.02 0.37
N THR A 411 5.21 15.19 -0.64
CA THR A 411 4.36 15.06 -1.84
C THR A 411 2.98 14.46 -1.54
N SER A 412 2.80 13.80 -0.38
CA SER A 412 1.48 13.35 0.08
C SER A 412 0.52 14.51 0.28
N LEU A 413 1.04 15.71 0.63
CA LEU A 413 0.22 16.92 0.74
C LEU A 413 -0.45 17.28 -0.60
N ILE A 414 0.14 16.91 -1.73
CA ILE A 414 -0.46 17.11 -3.06
C ILE A 414 -1.41 15.94 -3.38
N PHE A 415 -0.87 14.73 -3.47
CA PHE A 415 -1.62 13.58 -4.01
C PHE A 415 -2.71 13.07 -3.05
N SER A 416 -2.39 12.88 -1.77
CA SER A 416 -3.40 12.42 -0.81
C SER A 416 -4.49 13.47 -0.59
N THR A 417 -4.11 14.78 -0.57
CA THR A 417 -5.09 15.86 -0.42
C THR A 417 -5.99 15.98 -1.65
N ALA A 418 -5.44 15.84 -2.86
CA ALA A 418 -6.24 15.85 -4.08
C ALA A 418 -7.28 14.72 -4.07
N VAL A 419 -6.88 13.50 -3.74
CA VAL A 419 -7.79 12.35 -3.66
C VAL A 419 -8.82 12.55 -2.54
N PHE A 420 -8.38 12.96 -1.35
CA PHE A 420 -9.29 13.20 -0.21
C PHE A 420 -10.26 14.35 -0.49
N GLY A 421 -9.79 15.42 -1.16
CA GLY A 421 -10.63 16.53 -1.62
C GLY A 421 -11.69 16.10 -2.62
N MET A 422 -11.33 15.26 -3.62
CA MET A 422 -12.30 14.68 -4.55
C MET A 422 -13.36 13.82 -3.84
N MET A 423 -12.94 13.03 -2.85
CA MET A 423 -13.87 12.27 -2.00
C MET A 423 -14.83 13.20 -1.24
N GLY A 424 -14.32 14.30 -0.68
CA GLY A 424 -15.11 15.33 0.00
C GLY A 424 -16.13 16.00 -0.92
N ILE A 425 -15.70 16.43 -2.10
CA ILE A 425 -16.58 17.04 -3.13
C ILE A 425 -17.69 16.05 -3.52
N TYR A 426 -17.34 14.80 -3.76
CA TYR A 426 -18.32 13.76 -4.08
C TYR A 426 -19.38 13.59 -2.96
N LEU A 427 -18.95 13.56 -1.69
CA LEU A 427 -19.86 13.41 -0.55
C LEU A 427 -20.78 14.63 -0.38
N ILE A 428 -20.26 15.85 -0.56
CA ILE A 428 -21.04 17.09 -0.43
C ILE A 428 -22.04 17.22 -1.57
N GLY A 429 -21.63 16.94 -2.80
CA GLY A 429 -22.45 17.16 -3.99
C GLY A 429 -23.53 16.10 -4.22
N TRP A 430 -23.29 14.86 -3.80
CA TRP A 430 -24.11 13.71 -4.21
C TRP A 430 -24.74 12.93 -3.07
N ARG A 431 -24.31 13.11 -1.82
CA ARG A 431 -24.81 12.36 -0.66
C ARG A 431 -24.99 13.27 0.55
N ARG A 432 -26.05 13.04 1.31
CA ARG A 432 -26.23 13.70 2.61
C ARG A 432 -25.27 13.09 3.62
N LEU A 433 -24.30 13.87 4.07
CA LEU A 433 -23.37 13.49 5.12
C LEU A 433 -24.14 13.34 6.46
N SER A 434 -23.94 12.21 7.11
CA SER A 434 -24.33 12.02 8.50
C SER A 434 -23.05 12.03 9.36
N PHE A 435 -22.97 12.91 10.35
CA PHE A 435 -21.85 12.99 11.28
C PHE A 435 -22.10 12.22 12.59
N ARG A 436 -23.13 11.38 12.63
CA ARG A 436 -23.50 10.65 13.85
C ARG A 436 -22.60 9.44 14.05
N ALA A 437 -21.54 9.64 14.81
CA ALA A 437 -20.70 8.58 15.36
C ALA A 437 -20.54 8.81 16.87
N SER A 438 -20.14 7.78 17.62
CA SER A 438 -19.82 7.94 19.04
C SER A 438 -18.61 8.86 19.21
N LEU A 439 -18.54 9.58 20.32
CA LEU A 439 -17.39 10.43 20.64
C LEU A 439 -16.08 9.62 20.66
N ARG A 440 -16.13 8.37 21.10
CA ARG A 440 -14.96 7.46 21.09
C ARG A 440 -14.47 7.17 19.67
N HIS A 441 -15.36 7.00 18.70
CA HIS A 441 -14.97 6.80 17.30
C HIS A 441 -14.31 8.07 16.75
N TRP A 442 -14.87 9.25 17.04
CA TRP A 442 -14.25 10.52 16.68
C TRP A 442 -12.89 10.72 17.36
N ALA A 443 -12.71 10.27 18.59
CA ALA A 443 -11.44 10.32 19.29
C ALA A 443 -10.33 9.51 18.56
N SER A 444 -10.67 8.51 17.76
CA SER A 444 -9.67 7.72 17.02
C SER A 444 -8.87 8.54 16.00
N ILE A 445 -9.42 9.67 15.50
CA ILE A 445 -8.71 10.55 14.57
C ILE A 445 -7.62 11.41 15.27
N ILE A 446 -7.72 11.54 16.61
CA ILE A 446 -6.75 12.32 17.39
C ILE A 446 -5.36 11.70 17.28
N LEU A 447 -5.24 10.37 17.25
CA LEU A 447 -3.94 9.71 17.15
C LEU A 447 -3.17 10.08 15.87
N PRO A 448 -3.72 9.87 14.65
CA PRO A 448 -3.02 10.27 13.43
C PRO A 448 -2.88 11.80 13.31
N GLY A 449 -3.82 12.57 13.83
CA GLY A 449 -3.74 14.04 13.88
C GLY A 449 -2.61 14.54 14.79
N ALA A 450 -2.46 13.97 15.97
CA ALA A 450 -1.39 14.31 16.90
C ALA A 450 -0.01 13.82 16.42
N ALA A 451 0.06 12.66 15.78
CA ALA A 451 1.26 12.18 15.11
C ALA A 451 1.70 13.16 13.99
N LEU A 452 0.73 13.63 13.18
CA LEU A 452 0.98 14.64 12.16
C LEU A 452 1.50 15.95 12.78
N ALA A 453 0.83 16.45 13.81
CA ALA A 453 1.24 17.66 14.51
C ALA A 453 2.67 17.55 15.08
N GLY A 454 3.03 16.39 15.66
CA GLY A 454 4.37 16.13 16.17
C GLY A 454 5.44 16.16 15.07
N ILE A 455 5.20 15.52 13.93
CA ILE A 455 6.14 15.53 12.79
C ILE A 455 6.25 16.91 12.15
N TRP A 456 5.14 17.63 11.99
CA TRP A 456 5.16 18.97 11.43
C TRP A 456 5.79 19.98 12.39
N ALA A 457 5.59 19.82 13.70
CA ALA A 457 6.29 20.62 14.72
C ALA A 457 7.80 20.43 14.61
N ARG A 458 8.30 19.20 14.42
CA ARG A 458 9.73 18.96 14.15
C ARG A 458 10.21 19.76 12.94
N THR A 459 9.54 19.59 11.81
CA THR A 459 9.93 20.29 10.58
C THR A 459 9.92 21.81 10.79
N MET A 460 8.90 22.33 11.43
CA MET A 460 8.77 23.77 11.75
C MET A 460 9.85 24.27 12.70
N MET A 461 10.18 23.52 13.76
CA MET A 461 11.22 23.92 14.72
C MET A 461 12.60 23.96 14.06
N ILE A 462 12.90 23.01 13.18
CA ILE A 462 14.18 22.92 12.48
C ILE A 462 14.28 23.96 11.34
N THR A 463 13.24 24.07 10.51
CA THR A 463 13.30 24.82 9.24
C THR A 463 12.54 26.14 9.23
N GLY A 464 11.68 26.39 10.21
CA GLY A 464 10.73 27.52 10.19
C GLY A 464 9.47 27.30 9.36
N MET A 465 9.38 26.17 8.62
CA MET A 465 8.24 25.80 7.78
C MET A 465 7.56 24.54 8.31
N PRO A 466 6.22 24.45 8.34
CA PRO A 466 5.52 23.24 8.81
C PRO A 466 5.76 22.05 7.88
N VAL A 467 5.90 22.31 6.58
CA VAL A 467 6.25 21.32 5.54
C VAL A 467 7.33 21.92 4.64
N THR A 468 8.33 21.12 4.28
CA THR A 468 9.43 21.55 3.43
C THR A 468 9.33 20.95 2.03
N SER A 469 9.85 21.70 1.08
CA SER A 469 9.91 21.51 -0.37
C SER A 469 8.58 21.53 -1.12
N VAL A 470 7.42 21.53 -0.43
CA VAL A 470 6.10 21.60 -1.05
C VAL A 470 5.34 22.79 -0.51
N PHE A 471 4.74 23.58 -1.38
CA PHE A 471 3.94 24.78 -1.02
C PHE A 471 4.68 25.84 -0.19
N THR A 472 6.01 25.90 -0.26
CA THR A 472 6.82 26.88 0.50
C THR A 472 6.40 28.31 0.22
N SER A 473 6.03 28.65 -1.03
CA SER A 473 5.50 29.98 -1.39
C SER A 473 4.15 30.30 -0.72
N ILE A 474 3.31 29.28 -0.48
CA ILE A 474 2.03 29.46 0.22
C ILE A 474 2.29 29.70 1.71
N PHE A 475 3.15 28.91 2.32
CA PHE A 475 3.51 29.09 3.72
C PHE A 475 4.22 30.42 3.97
N ALA A 476 5.08 30.86 3.04
CA ALA A 476 5.70 32.17 3.13
C ALA A 476 4.66 33.32 3.11
N LYS A 477 3.62 33.23 2.27
CA LYS A 477 2.50 34.19 2.28
C LYS A 477 1.69 34.18 3.58
N LEU A 478 1.72 33.05 4.32
CA LEU A 478 1.08 32.93 5.64
C LEU A 478 1.99 33.40 6.79
N GLY A 479 3.16 33.98 6.47
CA GLY A 479 4.08 34.55 7.46
C GLY A 479 5.11 33.56 8.01
N PHE A 480 5.27 32.38 7.43
CA PHE A 480 6.34 31.45 7.80
C PHE A 480 7.62 31.81 7.04
N GLU A 481 8.74 31.82 7.74
CA GLU A 481 10.05 32.11 7.16
C GLU A 481 10.98 30.91 7.29
N MET A 482 11.68 30.59 6.20
CA MET A 482 12.64 29.49 6.21
C MET A 482 13.93 29.93 6.88
N LYS A 483 14.37 29.17 7.88
CA LYS A 483 15.59 29.44 8.66
C LYS A 483 16.86 29.06 7.88
N TYR A 484 17.95 29.76 8.15
CA TYR A 484 19.30 29.31 7.74
C TYR A 484 19.61 27.94 8.40
N PRO A 485 20.27 26.98 7.70
CA PRO A 485 20.85 27.09 6.36
C PRO A 485 19.89 26.75 5.20
N PHE A 486 18.66 26.42 5.46
CA PHE A 486 17.71 25.90 4.45
C PHE A 486 17.19 27.00 3.50
N ALA A 487 17.32 28.27 3.87
CA ALA A 487 16.88 29.40 3.08
C ALA A 487 17.73 29.67 1.83
N THR A 488 18.92 29.08 1.71
CA THR A 488 19.93 29.45 0.70
C THR A 488 19.84 28.69 -0.62
N GLY A 489 18.87 27.81 -0.79
CA GLY A 489 18.73 26.99 -2.00
C GLY A 489 17.82 27.63 -3.04
N SER A 490 18.35 28.46 -3.95
CA SER A 490 17.68 28.65 -5.23
C SER A 490 17.67 27.31 -5.97
N LEU A 491 16.48 26.87 -6.43
CA LEU A 491 16.39 25.72 -7.32
C LEU A 491 17.29 25.97 -8.53
N PRO A 492 18.03 24.97 -9.03
CA PRO A 492 18.79 25.09 -10.27
C PRO A 492 17.92 25.65 -11.38
N GLN A 493 18.47 26.51 -12.22
CA GLN A 493 17.73 27.25 -13.24
C GLN A 493 16.92 26.33 -14.17
N ASN A 494 17.47 25.15 -14.47
CA ASN A 494 16.81 24.09 -15.25
C ASN A 494 15.55 23.49 -14.55
N TRP A 495 15.38 23.65 -13.24
CA TRP A 495 14.19 23.23 -12.50
C TRP A 495 13.11 24.31 -12.45
N GLN A 496 13.47 25.57 -12.66
CA GLN A 496 12.51 26.68 -12.73
C GLN A 496 11.69 26.62 -14.03
N ASP A 497 12.30 26.21 -15.13
CA ASP A 497 11.61 26.04 -16.42
C ASP A 497 10.61 24.88 -16.41
N GLU A 498 10.75 23.93 -15.48
CA GLU A 498 9.89 22.76 -15.35
C GLU A 498 8.55 23.02 -14.61
N SER A 499 8.36 24.21 -14.07
CA SER A 499 7.08 24.62 -13.45
C SER A 499 5.96 24.92 -14.47
N ASN A 500 6.29 24.90 -15.76
CA ASN A 500 5.33 25.16 -16.83
C ASN A 500 4.41 23.94 -17.04
N LEU A 501 3.09 24.18 -17.05
CA LEU A 501 2.08 23.14 -17.27
C LEU A 501 2.32 22.33 -18.55
N HIS A 502 2.79 22.97 -19.61
CA HIS A 502 3.13 22.29 -20.87
C HIS A 502 4.25 21.26 -20.67
N VAL A 503 5.29 21.60 -19.91
CA VAL A 503 6.40 20.69 -19.60
C VAL A 503 5.91 19.53 -18.72
N LEU A 504 5.05 19.79 -17.74
CA LEU A 504 4.41 18.75 -16.92
C LEU A 504 3.59 17.79 -17.78
N LEU A 505 2.74 18.30 -18.66
CA LEU A 505 1.92 17.47 -19.56
C LEU A 505 2.78 16.68 -20.54
N ARG A 506 3.84 17.28 -21.10
CA ARG A 506 4.80 16.59 -21.95
C ARG A 506 5.51 15.46 -21.20
N ARG A 507 5.94 15.68 -19.95
CA ARG A 507 6.55 14.64 -19.11
C ARG A 507 5.58 13.53 -18.75
N LEU A 508 4.33 13.85 -18.42
CA LEU A 508 3.30 12.85 -18.20
C LEU A 508 3.05 12.01 -19.45
N TRP A 509 3.03 12.64 -20.63
CA TRP A 509 2.93 11.95 -21.91
C TRP A 509 4.12 11.03 -22.15
N GLN A 510 5.34 11.52 -21.96
CA GLN A 510 6.58 10.74 -22.09
C GLN A 510 6.59 9.55 -21.11
N MET A 511 6.17 9.77 -19.84
CA MET A 511 6.06 8.69 -18.86
C MET A 511 5.09 7.58 -19.30
N LEU A 512 3.98 7.94 -19.94
CA LEU A 512 2.94 6.98 -20.28
C LEU A 512 3.18 6.27 -21.62
N LEU A 513 3.71 6.97 -22.62
CA LEU A 513 3.67 6.54 -24.00
C LEU A 513 5.03 6.45 -24.70
N SER A 514 5.98 7.31 -24.35
CA SER A 514 7.25 7.41 -25.07
C SER A 514 8.35 7.91 -24.14
N PRO A 515 8.86 7.07 -23.23
CA PRO A 515 10.01 7.44 -22.41
C PRO A 515 11.25 7.65 -23.28
N GLU A 516 11.87 8.82 -23.19
CA GLU A 516 13.06 9.20 -23.97
C GLU A 516 14.23 9.55 -23.06
N GLY A 517 15.45 9.32 -23.57
CA GLY A 517 16.69 9.79 -22.97
C GLY A 517 17.03 9.20 -21.61
N LYS A 518 17.67 10.00 -20.76
CA LYS A 518 18.09 9.61 -19.39
C LYS A 518 16.91 9.28 -18.46
N ASP A 519 15.74 9.81 -18.72
CA ASP A 519 14.51 9.52 -17.96
C ASP A 519 13.97 8.13 -18.27
N MET A 520 14.37 7.52 -19.40
CA MET A 520 13.97 6.16 -19.78
C MET A 520 14.29 5.14 -18.69
N GLY A 521 15.45 5.23 -18.07
CA GLY A 521 15.83 4.35 -16.96
C GLY A 521 14.88 4.45 -15.76
N HIS A 522 14.49 5.66 -15.37
CA HIS A 522 13.56 5.89 -14.25
C HIS A 522 12.14 5.44 -14.58
N VAL A 523 11.66 5.74 -15.77
CA VAL A 523 10.27 5.46 -16.17
C VAL A 523 10.07 3.98 -16.47
N ILE A 524 10.94 3.33 -17.23
CA ILE A 524 10.81 1.90 -17.54
C ILE A 524 11.01 1.04 -16.30
N ILE A 525 11.95 1.41 -15.43
CA ILE A 525 12.18 0.72 -14.17
C ILE A 525 10.99 0.94 -13.21
N ALA A 526 10.34 2.12 -13.26
CA ALA A 526 9.21 2.43 -12.40
C ALA A 526 7.90 1.80 -12.88
N TRP A 527 7.51 2.01 -14.11
CA TRP A 527 6.14 1.75 -14.57
C TRP A 527 6.06 0.70 -15.68
N GLY A 528 7.08 0.62 -16.53
CA GLY A 528 6.98 -0.12 -17.79
C GLY A 528 5.82 0.41 -18.66
N THR A 529 5.62 -0.17 -19.82
CA THR A 529 4.47 0.12 -20.68
C THR A 529 3.19 -0.59 -20.24
N SER A 530 3.26 -1.42 -19.20
CA SER A 530 2.11 -2.12 -18.62
C SER A 530 1.01 -1.18 -18.13
N LEU A 531 1.34 0.05 -17.69
CA LEU A 531 0.35 1.04 -17.25
C LEU A 531 -0.59 1.44 -18.40
N LEU A 532 -0.05 1.69 -19.59
CA LEU A 532 -0.86 1.99 -20.79
C LEU A 532 -1.78 0.82 -21.14
N PHE A 533 -1.25 -0.40 -21.09
CA PHE A 533 -2.04 -1.61 -21.31
C PHE A 533 -3.20 -1.70 -20.32
N PHE A 534 -2.96 -1.44 -19.02
CA PHE A 534 -4.02 -1.46 -18.01
C PHE A 534 -5.03 -0.33 -18.19
N LEU A 535 -4.61 0.87 -18.57
CA LEU A 535 -5.52 1.96 -18.89
C LEU A 535 -6.42 1.61 -20.08
N VAL A 536 -5.85 1.08 -21.15
CA VAL A 536 -6.60 0.63 -22.32
C VAL A 536 -7.54 -0.52 -21.95
N LEU A 537 -7.06 -1.52 -21.20
CA LEU A 537 -7.89 -2.64 -20.74
C LEU A 537 -9.04 -2.16 -19.84
N PHE A 538 -8.78 -1.23 -18.93
CA PHE A 538 -9.79 -0.65 -18.05
C PHE A 538 -10.83 0.13 -18.83
N CYS A 539 -10.41 1.01 -19.75
CA CYS A 539 -11.33 1.74 -20.64
C CYS A 539 -12.19 0.79 -21.46
N LEU A 540 -11.60 -0.26 -22.02
CA LEU A 540 -12.32 -1.22 -22.84
C LEU A 540 -13.29 -2.09 -22.02
N LEU A 541 -12.93 -2.48 -20.80
CA LEU A 541 -13.82 -3.22 -19.90
C LEU A 541 -14.97 -2.34 -19.41
N TYR A 542 -14.69 -1.06 -19.14
CA TYR A 542 -15.70 -0.11 -18.66
C TYR A 542 -16.68 0.30 -19.78
N THR A 543 -16.20 0.45 -21.01
CA THR A 543 -17.03 0.80 -22.18
C THR A 543 -17.77 -0.39 -22.79
N SER A 544 -17.49 -1.62 -22.31
CA SER A 544 -18.23 -2.81 -22.74
C SER A 544 -19.65 -2.75 -22.16
N PRO A 545 -20.72 -2.62 -22.97
CA PRO A 545 -22.08 -2.65 -22.47
C PRO A 545 -22.29 -3.96 -21.70
N SER A 546 -22.97 -3.85 -20.57
CA SER A 546 -23.39 -5.00 -19.79
C SER A 546 -24.20 -5.96 -20.69
N PRO A 547 -24.04 -7.29 -20.54
CA PRO A 547 -24.92 -8.24 -21.24
C PRO A 547 -26.41 -8.01 -20.99
N ARG A 548 -26.77 -7.13 -20.05
CA ARG A 548 -28.14 -6.76 -19.72
C ARG A 548 -28.71 -5.59 -20.55
N ASP A 549 -27.86 -4.84 -21.27
CA ASP A 549 -28.30 -3.68 -22.06
C ASP A 549 -28.81 -4.08 -23.43
N GLY A 550 -28.91 -5.37 -23.75
CA GLY A 550 -29.37 -5.93 -25.02
C GLY A 550 -30.53 -6.93 -24.91
N ALA A 551 -31.24 -6.95 -23.76
CA ALA A 551 -32.43 -7.80 -23.61
C ALA A 551 -33.67 -6.97 -23.33
#